data_5ae5d0ed83a1443ca09dc022797ce0ad
#
_entry.id   5ae5d0ed83a1443ca09dc022797ce0ad
#
_cell.length_a   1.000
_cell.length_b   1.000
_cell.length_c   1.000
_cell.angle_alpha   90.00
_cell.angle_beta   90.00
_cell.angle_gamma   90.00
#
_symmetry.space_group_name_H-M   'P 1'
#
loop_
_entity.id
_entity.type
_entity.pdbx_description
1 polymer ?
#
loop_
_entity_poly.entity_id
_entity_poly.type
_entity_poly.pdbx_seq_one_letter_code
_entity_poly.pdbx_strand_id
1 'polypeptide(L)'
;MTENEKHTIRKLLYKSLIALIVLALLDILYYYTLYPKDLEENCSLMEISMRGEKGVDIVYLGESSNFSSAKTDTDKRYICVMINDLLPEHRVGNLSKSACHAGIYYDILRNIPRKNEVKTAIVTVNMRSFTTEWIYSNLEPALRKEQIMMKKAPALFRRMLLAFKAYPSWTEEERSALLMESFKKQTFTLPHPFPFHNAYDWDCEVGTNCVMFDGSHPALDTIALASHHIKHFAYTLDDKNPRIKDLDNIVKLCRKRGWQPVFNILAENVDQVESLCGPDLMYLLKQNVQYVTDRYEAMGVITVNNLTAVRDASFTDRDFPTEHYDQVGRQAIAENVAATIKQRLP
;
A
#
# COMPACT_ATOMS: atom_id res chain seq x y z
N MET A 1 53.21 8.25 10.86
CA MET A 1 52.95 7.89 9.43
C MET A 1 54.25 8.12 8.67
N THR A 2 54.80 7.09 8.14
CA THR A 2 56.06 7.13 7.37
C THR A 2 55.86 7.80 5.99
N GLU A 3 56.93 8.27 5.36
CA GLU A 3 56.90 8.86 4.00
C GLU A 3 56.30 7.84 2.98
N ASN A 4 56.64 6.57 3.15
CA ASN A 4 56.11 5.49 2.28
C ASN A 4 54.61 5.27 2.42
N GLU A 5 54.08 5.39 3.64
CA GLU A 5 52.64 5.34 3.90
C GLU A 5 51.90 6.52 3.26
N LYS A 6 52.45 7.73 3.36
CA LYS A 6 51.90 8.94 2.73
C LYS A 6 51.84 8.80 1.20
N HIS A 7 52.91 8.26 0.60
CA HIS A 7 52.97 8.04 -0.85
C HIS A 7 51.95 6.99 -1.31
N THR A 8 51.80 5.90 -0.57
CA THR A 8 50.82 4.85 -0.84
C THR A 8 49.40 5.39 -0.74
N ILE A 9 49.09 6.19 0.29
CA ILE A 9 47.78 6.82 0.46
C ILE A 9 47.49 7.79 -0.71
N ARG A 10 48.45 8.62 -1.11
CA ARG A 10 48.29 9.51 -2.26
C ARG A 10 47.98 8.74 -3.55
N LYS A 11 48.69 7.65 -3.83
CA LYS A 11 48.42 6.80 -5.00
C LYS A 11 47.03 6.19 -4.94
N LEU A 12 46.61 5.72 -3.76
CA LEU A 12 45.27 5.15 -3.56
C LEU A 12 44.18 6.20 -3.80
N LEU A 13 44.32 7.39 -3.21
CA LEU A 13 43.39 8.51 -3.40
C LEU A 13 43.26 8.91 -4.88
N TYR A 14 44.41 9.00 -5.59
CA TYR A 14 44.42 9.34 -7.02
C TYR A 14 43.69 8.28 -7.87
N LYS A 15 43.95 6.97 -7.64
CA LYS A 15 43.27 5.89 -8.31
C LYS A 15 41.76 5.87 -8.01
N SER A 16 41.40 6.11 -6.75
CA SER A 16 39.98 6.21 -6.34
C SER A 16 39.28 7.39 -7.00
N LEU A 17 39.95 8.54 -7.11
CA LEU A 17 39.41 9.71 -7.81
C LEU A 17 39.17 9.42 -9.30
N ILE A 18 40.13 8.79 -9.98
CA ILE A 18 39.96 8.38 -11.39
C ILE A 18 38.78 7.42 -11.53
N ALA A 19 38.68 6.42 -10.66
CA ALA A 19 37.56 5.46 -10.69
C ALA A 19 36.20 6.17 -10.50
N LEU A 20 36.11 7.13 -9.57
CA LEU A 20 34.90 7.92 -9.36
C LEU A 20 34.54 8.77 -10.59
N ILE A 21 35.54 9.39 -11.24
CA ILE A 21 35.30 10.17 -12.48
C ILE A 21 34.80 9.26 -13.59
N VAL A 22 35.42 8.09 -13.78
CA VAL A 22 34.98 7.11 -14.79
C VAL A 22 33.53 6.64 -14.52
N LEU A 23 33.21 6.32 -13.26
CA LEU A 23 31.84 5.92 -12.87
C LEU A 23 30.84 7.05 -13.11
N ALA A 24 31.21 8.30 -12.82
CA ALA A 24 30.33 9.45 -13.10
C ALA A 24 30.08 9.64 -14.60
N LEU A 25 31.12 9.50 -15.43
CA LEU A 25 30.98 9.57 -16.89
C LEU A 25 30.12 8.43 -17.45
N LEU A 26 30.29 7.23 -16.93
CA LEU A 26 29.45 6.06 -17.30
C LEU A 26 27.99 6.27 -16.85
N ASP A 27 27.74 6.83 -15.66
CA ASP A 27 26.39 7.16 -15.21
C ASP A 27 25.72 8.21 -16.10
N ILE A 28 26.45 9.25 -16.50
CA ILE A 28 25.96 10.27 -17.44
C ILE A 28 25.63 9.65 -18.79
N LEU A 29 26.55 8.85 -19.35
CA LEU A 29 26.32 8.17 -20.63
C LEU A 29 25.07 7.27 -20.54
N TYR A 30 24.99 6.43 -19.52
CA TYR A 30 23.84 5.54 -19.29
C TYR A 30 22.53 6.35 -19.14
N TYR A 31 22.55 7.43 -18.37
CA TYR A 31 21.38 8.27 -18.11
C TYR A 31 20.77 8.85 -19.40
N TYR A 32 21.61 9.29 -20.35
CA TYR A 32 21.13 9.90 -21.58
C TYR A 32 20.86 8.89 -22.72
N THR A 33 21.39 7.67 -22.65
CA THR A 33 21.28 6.70 -23.76
C THR A 33 20.33 5.54 -23.46
N LEU A 34 20.50 4.84 -22.32
CA LEU A 34 19.79 3.59 -22.03
C LEU A 34 18.72 3.75 -20.95
N TYR A 35 18.92 4.67 -20.00
CA TYR A 35 18.04 4.81 -18.86
C TYR A 35 16.58 5.18 -19.21
N PRO A 36 16.26 6.02 -20.20
CA PRO A 36 14.88 6.28 -20.62
C PRO A 36 14.14 5.00 -21.01
N LYS A 37 14.80 4.14 -21.79
CA LYS A 37 14.24 2.84 -22.18
C LYS A 37 14.08 1.89 -21.00
N ASP A 38 15.08 1.84 -20.11
CA ASP A 38 14.99 1.05 -18.88
C ASP A 38 13.85 1.50 -17.97
N LEU A 39 13.57 2.80 -17.89
CA LEU A 39 12.41 3.31 -17.14
C LEU A 39 11.10 2.87 -17.78
N GLU A 40 10.94 3.02 -19.06
CA GLU A 40 9.75 2.63 -19.80
C GLU A 40 9.45 1.12 -19.63
N GLU A 41 10.47 0.28 -19.77
CA GLU A 41 10.34 -1.18 -19.69
C GLU A 41 10.18 -1.71 -18.25
N ASN A 42 10.72 -1.01 -17.25
CA ASN A 42 10.89 -1.58 -15.89
C ASN A 42 10.26 -0.75 -14.76
N CYS A 43 9.65 0.40 -15.04
CA CYS A 43 9.14 1.26 -13.97
C CYS A 43 7.92 2.11 -14.37
N SER A 44 6.75 1.50 -14.42
CA SER A 44 5.48 2.21 -14.63
C SER A 44 5.15 3.21 -13.51
N LEU A 45 5.67 3.00 -12.31
CA LEU A 45 5.46 3.92 -11.17
C LEU A 45 6.07 5.31 -11.41
N MET A 46 7.15 5.40 -12.20
CA MET A 46 7.71 6.70 -12.56
C MET A 46 6.78 7.48 -13.49
N GLU A 47 6.22 6.83 -14.51
CA GLU A 47 5.20 7.43 -15.38
C GLU A 47 3.98 7.90 -14.58
N ILE A 48 3.49 7.05 -13.66
CA ILE A 48 2.38 7.40 -12.76
C ILE A 48 2.70 8.65 -11.94
N SER A 49 3.93 8.76 -11.41
CA SER A 49 4.35 9.95 -10.64
C SER A 49 4.31 11.24 -11.48
N MET A 50 4.64 11.15 -12.78
CA MET A 50 4.61 12.30 -13.70
C MET A 50 3.21 12.82 -13.99
N ARG A 51 2.17 11.99 -13.80
CA ARG A 51 0.76 12.44 -13.94
C ARG A 51 0.37 13.50 -12.93
N GLY A 52 1.10 13.64 -11.81
CA GLY A 52 0.93 14.71 -10.81
C GLY A 52 1.63 16.04 -11.18
N GLU A 53 2.20 16.18 -12.39
CA GLU A 53 3.02 17.35 -12.75
C GLU A 53 2.19 18.59 -13.08
N LYS A 54 1.16 18.45 -13.91
CA LYS A 54 0.44 19.62 -14.48
C LYS A 54 -1.07 19.46 -14.39
N GLY A 55 -1.73 20.57 -14.06
CA GLY A 55 -3.18 20.73 -14.14
C GLY A 55 -3.95 19.87 -13.16
N VAL A 56 -3.32 19.33 -12.11
CA VAL A 56 -3.99 18.63 -11.01
C VAL A 56 -3.63 19.26 -9.68
N ASP A 57 -4.61 19.53 -8.85
CA ASP A 57 -4.42 20.04 -7.49
C ASP A 57 -4.73 19.01 -6.41
N ILE A 58 -5.41 17.93 -6.76
CA ILE A 58 -5.61 16.73 -5.93
C ILE A 58 -5.00 15.53 -6.64
N VAL A 59 -4.18 14.75 -5.95
CA VAL A 59 -3.72 13.44 -6.45
C VAL A 59 -4.38 12.32 -5.67
N TYR A 60 -4.85 11.29 -6.37
CA TYR A 60 -5.46 10.10 -5.79
C TYR A 60 -4.52 8.91 -5.95
N LEU A 61 -4.03 8.40 -4.83
CA LEU A 61 -3.18 7.21 -4.76
C LEU A 61 -4.06 6.02 -4.34
N GLY A 62 -4.18 5.05 -5.24
CA GLY A 62 -5.03 3.88 -5.05
C GLY A 62 -4.37 2.61 -5.58
N GLU A 63 -5.03 1.52 -5.31
CA GLU A 63 -4.71 0.20 -5.84
C GLU A 63 -5.86 -0.29 -6.74
N SER A 64 -6.07 -1.60 -6.89
CA SER A 64 -7.12 -2.16 -7.77
C SER A 64 -8.53 -1.74 -7.41
N SER A 65 -8.82 -1.40 -6.16
CA SER A 65 -10.12 -0.89 -5.72
C SER A 65 -10.59 0.34 -6.50
N ASN A 66 -9.64 1.19 -6.94
CA ASN A 66 -9.95 2.40 -7.68
C ASN A 66 -10.58 2.12 -9.06
N PHE A 67 -10.17 1.03 -9.73
CA PHE A 67 -10.54 0.76 -11.12
C PHE A 67 -11.20 -0.60 -11.37
N SER A 68 -11.33 -1.46 -10.35
CA SER A 68 -12.10 -2.70 -10.47
C SER A 68 -13.58 -2.40 -10.64
N SER A 69 -14.27 -3.22 -11.45
CA SER A 69 -15.69 -3.08 -11.74
C SER A 69 -16.33 -4.44 -12.00
N ALA A 70 -17.60 -4.59 -11.66
CA ALA A 70 -18.36 -5.76 -12.03
C ALA A 70 -18.58 -5.82 -13.56
N LYS A 71 -18.72 -7.03 -14.10
CA LYS A 71 -19.03 -7.21 -15.53
C LYS A 71 -20.39 -6.59 -15.90
N THR A 72 -21.31 -6.57 -14.96
CA THR A 72 -22.67 -6.04 -15.08
C THR A 72 -22.78 -4.53 -14.91
N ASP A 73 -21.69 -3.85 -14.46
CA ASP A 73 -21.72 -2.41 -14.26
C ASP A 73 -21.94 -1.66 -15.57
N THR A 74 -22.88 -0.74 -15.56
CA THR A 74 -23.12 0.24 -16.64
C THR A 74 -22.19 1.44 -16.52
N ASP A 75 -21.82 1.82 -15.29
CA ASP A 75 -20.82 2.84 -14.99
C ASP A 75 -19.50 2.16 -14.55
N LYS A 76 -18.49 2.27 -15.40
CA LYS A 76 -17.15 1.71 -15.17
C LYS A 76 -16.11 2.78 -14.82
N ARG A 77 -16.56 3.99 -14.47
CA ARG A 77 -15.64 5.05 -14.02
C ARG A 77 -14.88 4.61 -12.76
N TYR A 78 -13.65 5.05 -12.67
CA TYR A 78 -12.81 4.85 -11.49
C TYR A 78 -13.31 5.72 -10.33
N ILE A 79 -13.05 5.31 -9.09
CA ILE A 79 -13.40 6.09 -7.89
C ILE A 79 -12.83 7.52 -8.00
N CYS A 80 -11.58 7.66 -8.40
CA CYS A 80 -10.95 8.99 -8.54
C CYS A 80 -11.63 9.86 -9.62
N VAL A 81 -12.20 9.28 -10.67
CA VAL A 81 -12.97 10.00 -11.70
C VAL A 81 -14.32 10.44 -11.14
N MET A 82 -15.00 9.56 -10.39
CA MET A 82 -16.25 9.92 -9.70
C MET A 82 -16.03 11.04 -8.68
N ILE A 83 -14.91 11.01 -7.92
CA ILE A 83 -14.52 12.11 -7.02
C ILE A 83 -14.30 13.41 -7.79
N ASN A 84 -13.62 13.36 -8.94
CA ASN A 84 -13.38 14.52 -9.78
C ASN A 84 -14.70 15.15 -10.26
N ASP A 85 -15.67 14.34 -10.68
CA ASP A 85 -16.98 14.82 -11.12
C ASP A 85 -17.80 15.45 -9.98
N LEU A 86 -17.60 14.95 -8.75
CA LEU A 86 -18.22 15.49 -7.53
C LEU A 86 -17.54 16.77 -7.02
N LEU A 87 -16.32 17.07 -7.47
CA LEU A 87 -15.51 18.23 -7.06
C LEU A 87 -15.16 19.09 -8.29
N PRO A 88 -16.12 19.77 -8.93
CA PRO A 88 -15.90 20.46 -10.21
C PRO A 88 -14.90 21.61 -10.14
N GLU A 89 -14.63 22.15 -8.95
CA GLU A 89 -13.62 23.20 -8.68
C GLU A 89 -12.19 22.67 -8.60
N HIS A 90 -12.02 21.33 -8.54
CA HIS A 90 -10.75 20.65 -8.41
C HIS A 90 -10.46 19.77 -9.65
N ARG A 91 -9.19 19.39 -9.79
CA ARG A 91 -8.74 18.39 -10.77
C ARG A 91 -8.04 17.24 -10.09
N VAL A 92 -8.65 16.06 -10.11
CA VAL A 92 -8.15 14.86 -9.46
C VAL A 92 -7.32 14.04 -10.43
N GLY A 93 -6.02 13.95 -10.17
CA GLY A 93 -5.08 13.10 -10.92
C GLY A 93 -5.05 11.67 -10.40
N ASN A 94 -5.18 10.69 -11.29
CA ASN A 94 -5.13 9.27 -10.95
C ASN A 94 -3.67 8.77 -10.88
N LEU A 95 -3.20 8.41 -9.67
CA LEU A 95 -1.88 7.82 -9.42
C LEU A 95 -2.02 6.39 -8.86
N SER A 96 -2.94 5.62 -9.39
CA SER A 96 -3.23 4.27 -8.92
C SER A 96 -2.54 3.19 -9.74
N LYS A 97 -2.16 2.10 -9.07
CA LYS A 97 -1.66 0.87 -9.68
C LYS A 97 -2.04 -0.31 -8.78
N SER A 98 -2.38 -1.46 -9.40
CA SER A 98 -2.72 -2.69 -8.67
C SER A 98 -1.69 -3.04 -7.61
N ALA A 99 -2.15 -3.57 -6.49
CA ALA A 99 -1.37 -4.03 -5.35
C ALA A 99 -0.50 -2.96 -4.66
N CYS A 100 -0.63 -1.68 -5.04
CA CYS A 100 0.10 -0.61 -4.35
C CYS A 100 -0.31 -0.49 -2.89
N HIS A 101 0.62 -0.08 -2.08
CA HIS A 101 0.47 0.14 -0.64
C HIS A 101 1.22 1.40 -0.21
N ALA A 102 1.13 1.79 1.07
CA ALA A 102 1.69 3.03 1.59
C ALA A 102 3.16 3.27 1.22
N GLY A 103 4.01 2.23 1.24
CA GLY A 103 5.43 2.36 0.85
C GLY A 103 5.62 2.72 -0.63
N ILE A 104 4.77 2.20 -1.51
CA ILE A 104 4.76 2.53 -2.94
C ILE A 104 4.20 3.94 -3.15
N TYR A 105 3.12 4.30 -2.46
CA TYR A 105 2.55 5.65 -2.52
C TYR A 105 3.55 6.72 -2.10
N TYR A 106 4.34 6.45 -1.05
CA TYR A 106 5.41 7.35 -0.65
C TYR A 106 6.40 7.61 -1.78
N ASP A 107 6.82 6.56 -2.52
CA ASP A 107 7.77 6.71 -3.62
C ASP A 107 7.13 7.42 -4.82
N ILE A 108 5.86 7.16 -5.14
CA ILE A 108 5.12 7.91 -6.16
C ILE A 108 5.09 9.40 -5.80
N LEU A 109 4.61 9.75 -4.61
CA LEU A 109 4.51 11.13 -4.13
C LEU A 109 5.87 11.84 -4.13
N ARG A 110 6.93 11.16 -3.68
CA ARG A 110 8.28 11.71 -3.62
C ARG A 110 8.84 12.09 -5.00
N ASN A 111 8.42 11.36 -6.03
CA ASN A 111 8.90 11.55 -7.41
C ASN A 111 8.00 12.47 -8.25
N ILE A 112 6.86 12.92 -7.75
CA ILE A 112 6.13 14.03 -8.38
C ILE A 112 7.09 15.22 -8.53
N PRO A 113 7.20 15.83 -9.73
CA PRO A 113 8.08 16.96 -9.96
C PRO A 113 7.89 18.07 -8.94
N ARG A 114 8.95 18.81 -8.62
CA ARG A 114 8.85 19.93 -7.65
C ARG A 114 7.96 21.06 -8.15
N LYS A 115 7.96 21.30 -9.46
CA LYS A 115 7.09 22.26 -10.11
C LYS A 115 5.76 21.56 -10.46
N ASN A 116 4.82 21.58 -9.54
CA ASN A 116 3.49 21.01 -9.66
C ASN A 116 2.46 21.90 -8.99
N GLU A 117 1.18 21.64 -9.19
CA GLU A 117 0.05 22.38 -8.64
C GLU A 117 -0.66 21.62 -7.52
N VAL A 118 -0.15 20.47 -7.11
CA VAL A 118 -0.75 19.60 -6.10
C VAL A 118 -0.84 20.33 -4.76
N LYS A 119 -2.04 20.29 -4.17
CA LYS A 119 -2.35 20.81 -2.83
C LYS A 119 -2.82 19.72 -1.88
N THR A 120 -3.41 18.66 -2.42
CA THR A 120 -4.00 17.58 -1.63
C THR A 120 -3.57 16.22 -2.17
N ALA A 121 -3.25 15.30 -1.26
CA ALA A 121 -2.95 13.92 -1.58
C ALA A 121 -3.95 13.00 -0.89
N ILE A 122 -4.85 12.38 -1.66
CA ILE A 122 -5.74 11.33 -1.19
C ILE A 122 -4.98 10.01 -1.29
N VAL A 123 -4.84 9.32 -0.18
CA VAL A 123 -4.11 8.06 -0.05
C VAL A 123 -5.08 6.98 0.42
N THR A 124 -5.26 5.93 -0.36
CA THR A 124 -6.06 4.79 0.08
C THR A 124 -5.34 4.02 1.17
N VAL A 125 -6.09 3.66 2.19
CA VAL A 125 -5.62 2.84 3.31
C VAL A 125 -6.44 1.55 3.30
N ASN A 126 -5.80 0.49 2.83
CA ASN A 126 -6.35 -0.84 2.78
C ASN A 126 -5.93 -1.61 4.02
N MET A 127 -6.89 -2.09 4.84
CA MET A 127 -6.59 -2.74 6.11
C MET A 127 -5.84 -4.07 5.94
N ARG A 128 -6.07 -4.80 4.85
CA ARG A 128 -5.30 -6.01 4.55
C ARG A 128 -3.82 -5.73 4.31
N SER A 129 -3.47 -4.54 3.83
CA SER A 129 -2.07 -4.19 3.51
C SER A 129 -1.13 -4.23 4.72
N PHE A 130 -1.67 -4.19 5.94
CA PHE A 130 -0.90 -4.25 7.19
C PHE A 130 -0.54 -5.68 7.61
N THR A 131 -1.14 -6.69 6.98
CA THR A 131 -0.97 -8.09 7.39
C THR A 131 0.26 -8.75 6.79
N THR A 132 0.65 -9.84 7.40
CA THR A 132 1.73 -10.72 6.94
C THR A 132 1.50 -11.22 5.51
N GLU A 133 0.28 -11.59 5.15
CA GLU A 133 -0.09 -12.04 3.80
C GLU A 133 0.28 -11.02 2.72
N TRP A 134 0.03 -9.72 2.99
CA TRP A 134 0.36 -8.66 2.05
C TRP A 134 1.83 -8.24 2.09
N ILE A 135 2.45 -8.23 3.27
CA ILE A 135 3.86 -7.87 3.42
C ILE A 135 4.77 -8.85 2.67
N TYR A 136 4.40 -10.14 2.63
CA TYR A 136 5.12 -11.19 1.91
C TYR A 136 4.36 -11.70 0.68
N SER A 137 3.51 -10.89 0.07
CA SER A 137 2.75 -11.30 -1.11
C SER A 137 3.65 -11.53 -2.32
N ASN A 138 3.21 -12.39 -3.24
CA ASN A 138 3.89 -12.63 -4.52
C ASN A 138 3.99 -11.39 -5.41
N LEU A 139 3.22 -10.34 -5.10
CA LEU A 139 3.23 -9.06 -5.82
C LEU A 139 4.31 -8.10 -5.31
N GLU A 140 4.78 -8.29 -4.09
CA GLU A 140 5.76 -7.41 -3.44
C GLU A 140 7.10 -7.33 -4.19
N PRO A 141 7.71 -8.43 -4.69
CA PRO A 141 8.97 -8.35 -5.42
C PRO A 141 8.92 -7.46 -6.66
N ALA A 142 7.82 -7.49 -7.42
CA ALA A 142 7.65 -6.66 -8.61
C ALA A 142 7.58 -5.17 -8.24
N LEU A 143 6.84 -4.81 -7.21
CA LEU A 143 6.74 -3.43 -6.70
C LEU A 143 8.09 -2.94 -6.15
N ARG A 144 8.81 -3.77 -5.42
CA ARG A 144 10.14 -3.44 -4.87
C ARG A 144 11.18 -3.24 -5.97
N LYS A 145 11.10 -4.00 -7.07
CA LYS A 145 11.93 -3.80 -8.25
C LYS A 145 11.72 -2.40 -8.82
N GLU A 146 10.48 -1.97 -9.01
CA GLU A 146 10.17 -0.63 -9.50
C GLU A 146 10.62 0.46 -8.50
N GLN A 147 10.47 0.24 -7.19
CA GLN A 147 10.96 1.17 -6.18
C GLN A 147 12.46 1.46 -6.29
N ILE A 148 13.27 0.48 -6.68
CA ILE A 148 14.70 0.71 -6.92
C ILE A 148 14.91 1.76 -8.02
N MET A 149 14.12 1.68 -9.10
CA MET A 149 14.20 2.66 -10.19
C MET A 149 13.75 4.06 -9.76
N MET A 150 12.90 4.17 -8.75
CA MET A 150 12.41 5.43 -8.19
C MET A 150 13.34 6.06 -7.14
N LYS A 151 14.42 5.38 -6.71
CA LYS A 151 15.36 5.94 -5.73
C LYS A 151 16.07 7.18 -6.28
N LYS A 152 16.33 8.16 -5.40
CA LYS A 152 17.18 9.33 -5.72
C LYS A 152 18.65 8.95 -5.59
N ALA A 153 19.14 8.20 -6.57
CA ALA A 153 20.51 7.73 -6.68
C ALA A 153 20.94 7.80 -8.16
N PRO A 154 22.24 7.76 -8.48
CA PRO A 154 22.73 7.68 -9.85
C PRO A 154 22.02 6.57 -10.63
N ALA A 155 21.70 6.81 -11.89
CA ALA A 155 20.92 5.89 -12.73
C ALA A 155 21.60 4.53 -12.89
N LEU A 156 22.92 4.56 -13.15
CA LEU A 156 23.73 3.34 -13.26
C LEU A 156 23.75 2.54 -11.95
N PHE A 157 23.83 3.22 -10.79
CA PHE A 157 23.78 2.55 -9.50
C PHE A 157 22.44 1.84 -9.27
N ARG A 158 21.32 2.47 -9.63
CA ARG A 158 19.99 1.81 -9.58
C ARG A 158 19.95 0.58 -10.47
N ARG A 159 20.52 0.66 -11.68
CA ARG A 159 20.63 -0.49 -12.60
C ARG A 159 21.47 -1.62 -12.00
N MET A 160 22.56 -1.29 -11.34
CA MET A 160 23.39 -2.26 -10.61
C MET A 160 22.59 -2.96 -9.49
N LEU A 161 21.81 -2.19 -8.70
CA LEU A 161 20.95 -2.78 -7.67
C LEU A 161 19.93 -3.78 -8.26
N LEU A 162 19.37 -3.48 -9.43
CA LEU A 162 18.50 -4.42 -10.14
C LEU A 162 19.26 -5.67 -10.61
N ALA A 163 20.42 -5.49 -11.19
CA ALA A 163 21.24 -6.60 -11.68
C ALA A 163 21.66 -7.57 -10.56
N PHE A 164 21.96 -7.04 -9.38
CA PHE A 164 22.27 -7.81 -8.17
C PHE A 164 21.03 -8.27 -7.39
N LYS A 165 19.82 -8.07 -7.92
CA LYS A 165 18.56 -8.42 -7.26
C LYS A 165 18.47 -7.87 -5.82
N ALA A 166 18.90 -6.60 -5.61
CA ALA A 166 18.88 -5.95 -4.31
C ALA A 166 17.43 -5.52 -3.90
N TYR A 167 16.48 -6.41 -4.09
CA TYR A 167 15.08 -6.33 -3.68
C TYR A 167 14.64 -7.68 -3.15
N PRO A 168 13.61 -7.74 -2.29
CA PRO A 168 13.08 -9.00 -1.79
C PRO A 168 12.68 -9.91 -2.96
N SER A 169 13.21 -11.12 -2.95
CA SER A 169 12.83 -12.18 -3.87
C SER A 169 12.91 -13.49 -3.11
N TRP A 170 11.88 -14.29 -3.19
CA TRP A 170 11.76 -15.56 -2.46
C TRP A 170 11.42 -16.67 -3.42
N THR A 171 11.91 -17.89 -3.16
CA THR A 171 11.28 -19.08 -3.70
C THR A 171 9.93 -19.28 -3.01
N GLU A 172 9.06 -20.14 -3.56
CA GLU A 172 7.77 -20.41 -2.93
C GLU A 172 7.95 -21.06 -1.54
N GLU A 173 8.97 -21.92 -1.38
CA GLU A 173 9.31 -22.54 -0.10
C GLU A 173 9.78 -21.50 0.94
N GLU A 174 10.67 -20.59 0.54
CA GLU A 174 11.15 -19.52 1.41
C GLU A 174 10.00 -18.60 1.81
N ARG A 175 9.13 -18.22 0.86
CA ARG A 175 7.95 -17.40 1.13
C ARG A 175 7.00 -18.08 2.09
N SER A 176 6.68 -19.35 1.87
CA SER A 176 5.81 -20.14 2.74
C SER A 176 6.35 -20.23 4.16
N ALA A 177 7.66 -20.43 4.31
CA ALA A 177 8.31 -20.44 5.63
C ALA A 177 8.23 -19.07 6.33
N LEU A 178 8.48 -17.96 5.60
CA LEU A 178 8.35 -16.60 6.12
C LEU A 178 6.93 -16.27 6.52
N LEU A 179 5.95 -16.63 5.70
CA LEU A 179 4.54 -16.46 6.01
C LEU A 179 4.17 -17.20 7.29
N MET A 180 4.50 -18.48 7.39
CA MET A 180 4.21 -19.31 8.56
C MET A 180 4.81 -18.73 9.84
N GLU A 181 6.10 -18.36 9.80
CA GLU A 181 6.78 -17.76 10.96
C GLU A 181 6.14 -16.44 11.36
N SER A 182 5.79 -15.61 10.39
CA SER A 182 5.22 -14.28 10.63
C SER A 182 3.78 -14.36 11.12
N PHE A 183 2.98 -15.30 10.63
CA PHE A 183 1.61 -15.53 11.12
C PHE A 183 1.60 -15.92 12.60
N LYS A 184 2.50 -16.78 13.05
CA LYS A 184 2.66 -17.14 14.45
C LYS A 184 3.01 -15.95 15.34
N LYS A 185 3.67 -14.94 14.76
CA LYS A 185 4.07 -13.70 15.46
C LYS A 185 3.02 -12.59 15.35
N GLN A 186 2.04 -12.73 14.46
CA GLN A 186 0.96 -11.76 14.27
C GLN A 186 -0.09 -11.94 15.38
N THR A 187 0.13 -11.26 16.49
CA THR A 187 -0.73 -11.34 17.65
C THR A 187 -1.86 -10.33 17.62
N PHE A 188 -2.90 -10.59 18.38
CA PHE A 188 -4.00 -9.66 18.64
C PHE A 188 -4.39 -9.63 20.11
N THR A 189 -5.13 -8.59 20.51
CA THR A 189 -5.64 -8.43 21.86
C THR A 189 -7.12 -8.09 21.82
N LEU A 190 -7.91 -8.88 22.53
CA LEU A 190 -9.34 -8.66 22.76
C LEU A 190 -9.58 -8.19 24.20
N PRO A 191 -10.68 -7.45 24.48
CA PRO A 191 -10.99 -6.95 25.82
C PRO A 191 -11.51 -8.02 26.79
N HIS A 192 -11.67 -9.25 26.33
CA HIS A 192 -12.15 -10.41 27.10
C HIS A 192 -11.28 -11.63 26.80
N PRO A 193 -11.39 -12.69 27.64
CA PRO A 193 -10.67 -13.93 27.36
C PRO A 193 -11.07 -14.54 26.02
N PHE A 194 -10.07 -14.91 25.23
CA PHE A 194 -10.24 -15.58 23.95
C PHE A 194 -9.23 -16.73 23.85
N PRO A 195 -9.57 -17.88 23.25
CA PRO A 195 -8.71 -19.06 23.29
C PRO A 195 -7.43 -18.93 22.45
N PHE A 196 -7.42 -18.01 21.49
CA PHE A 196 -6.29 -17.81 20.59
C PHE A 196 -5.61 -16.46 20.83
N HIS A 197 -4.29 -16.37 20.58
CA HIS A 197 -3.49 -15.15 20.75
C HIS A 197 -2.89 -14.63 19.44
N ASN A 198 -2.99 -15.40 18.38
CA ASN A 198 -2.49 -15.05 17.06
C ASN A 198 -3.40 -15.59 15.96
N ALA A 199 -3.28 -15.01 14.76
CA ALA A 199 -4.08 -15.39 13.60
C ALA A 199 -3.86 -16.85 13.17
N TYR A 200 -2.64 -17.36 13.34
CA TYR A 200 -2.30 -18.73 12.94
C TYR A 200 -3.05 -19.79 13.75
N ASP A 201 -3.07 -19.66 15.08
CA ASP A 201 -3.74 -20.64 15.95
C ASP A 201 -5.26 -20.62 15.73
N TRP A 202 -5.83 -19.42 15.55
CA TRP A 202 -7.25 -19.28 15.21
C TRP A 202 -7.59 -19.90 13.85
N ASP A 203 -6.82 -19.61 12.82
CA ASP A 203 -6.99 -20.16 11.48
C ASP A 203 -6.85 -21.70 11.47
N CYS A 204 -5.86 -22.24 12.18
CA CYS A 204 -5.68 -23.69 12.31
C CYS A 204 -6.89 -24.37 12.97
N GLU A 205 -7.47 -23.76 14.01
CA GLU A 205 -8.65 -24.33 14.69
C GLU A 205 -9.85 -24.39 13.75
N VAL A 206 -10.16 -23.28 13.05
CA VAL A 206 -11.27 -23.22 12.09
C VAL A 206 -11.03 -24.18 10.91
N GLY A 207 -9.84 -24.23 10.38
CA GLY A 207 -9.49 -25.12 9.25
C GLY A 207 -9.45 -26.61 9.63
N THR A 208 -9.02 -26.95 10.85
CA THR A 208 -8.90 -28.35 11.29
C THR A 208 -10.24 -28.92 11.70
N ASN A 209 -11.00 -28.20 12.51
CA ASN A 209 -12.26 -28.69 13.06
C ASN A 209 -13.46 -28.44 12.13
N CYS A 210 -13.28 -27.60 11.08
CA CYS A 210 -14.35 -27.20 10.17
C CYS A 210 -15.58 -26.67 10.91
N VAL A 211 -15.36 -25.89 11.97
CA VAL A 211 -16.41 -25.34 12.84
C VAL A 211 -16.29 -23.83 12.84
N MET A 212 -17.41 -23.16 12.62
CA MET A 212 -17.50 -21.71 12.71
C MET A 212 -17.64 -21.25 14.16
N PHE A 213 -17.53 -19.94 14.40
CA PHE A 213 -17.62 -19.34 15.74
C PHE A 213 -18.96 -19.63 16.45
N ASP A 214 -20.03 -19.89 15.71
CA ASP A 214 -21.38 -20.24 16.22
C ASP A 214 -21.59 -21.74 16.39
N GLY A 215 -20.55 -22.55 16.17
CA GLY A 215 -20.60 -24.01 16.26
C GLY A 215 -21.18 -24.71 15.02
N SER A 216 -21.49 -24.00 13.95
CA SER A 216 -21.98 -24.58 12.70
C SER A 216 -20.87 -25.25 11.89
N HIS A 217 -21.24 -26.21 11.02
CA HIS A 217 -20.37 -26.94 10.09
C HIS A 217 -20.78 -26.67 8.63
N PRO A 218 -20.40 -25.52 8.07
CA PRO A 218 -20.76 -25.17 6.70
C PRO A 218 -19.91 -25.94 5.67
N ALA A 219 -20.17 -25.68 4.38
CA ALA A 219 -19.36 -26.20 3.28
C ALA A 219 -17.90 -25.74 3.37
N LEU A 220 -16.96 -26.53 2.81
CA LEU A 220 -15.52 -26.25 2.86
C LEU A 220 -15.14 -24.89 2.26
N ASP A 221 -15.84 -24.44 1.22
CA ASP A 221 -15.59 -23.11 0.61
C ASP A 221 -15.89 -21.97 1.60
N THR A 222 -16.92 -22.13 2.43
CA THR A 222 -17.27 -21.18 3.50
C THR A 222 -16.22 -21.18 4.60
N ILE A 223 -15.70 -22.35 4.99
CA ILE A 223 -14.58 -22.47 5.93
C ILE A 223 -13.33 -21.80 5.36
N ALA A 224 -13.01 -22.03 4.09
CA ALA A 224 -11.87 -21.38 3.42
C ALA A 224 -12.00 -19.86 3.40
N LEU A 225 -13.20 -19.34 3.15
CA LEU A 225 -13.47 -17.91 3.18
C LEU A 225 -13.31 -17.32 4.58
N ALA A 226 -13.81 -17.99 5.62
CA ALA A 226 -13.60 -17.62 7.03
C ALA A 226 -12.09 -17.58 7.37
N SER A 227 -11.34 -18.60 6.96
CA SER A 227 -9.88 -18.69 7.08
C SER A 227 -9.19 -17.47 6.43
N HIS A 228 -9.61 -17.07 5.24
CA HIS A 228 -9.09 -15.88 4.58
C HIS A 228 -9.36 -14.60 5.38
N HIS A 229 -10.56 -14.43 5.91
CA HIS A 229 -10.89 -13.26 6.75
C HIS A 229 -10.04 -13.23 8.03
N ILE A 230 -9.85 -14.37 8.71
CA ILE A 230 -9.00 -14.46 9.91
C ILE A 230 -7.56 -14.04 9.57
N LYS A 231 -6.98 -14.59 8.51
CA LYS A 231 -5.61 -14.24 8.06
C LYS A 231 -5.44 -12.76 7.74
N HIS A 232 -6.50 -12.11 7.28
CA HIS A 232 -6.45 -10.72 6.82
C HIS A 232 -6.79 -9.70 7.92
N PHE A 233 -7.49 -10.11 8.99
CA PHE A 233 -7.99 -9.14 9.96
C PHE A 233 -7.70 -9.48 11.43
N ALA A 234 -7.25 -10.72 11.76
CA ALA A 234 -6.92 -11.09 13.12
C ALA A 234 -5.53 -10.60 13.56
N TYR A 235 -5.40 -9.29 13.76
CA TYR A 235 -4.19 -8.65 14.27
C TYR A 235 -4.54 -7.40 15.08
N THR A 236 -3.64 -6.98 15.95
CA THR A 236 -3.67 -5.65 16.56
C THR A 236 -2.54 -4.80 15.99
N LEU A 237 -2.90 -3.64 15.45
CA LEU A 237 -1.98 -2.72 14.81
C LEU A 237 -1.16 -1.95 15.84
N ASP A 238 0.14 -1.81 15.61
CA ASP A 238 1.05 -1.04 16.43
C ASP A 238 2.06 -0.22 15.58
N ASP A 239 2.86 0.59 16.26
CA ASP A 239 3.88 1.46 15.65
C ASP A 239 5.04 0.69 14.97
N LYS A 240 5.17 -0.61 15.21
CA LYS A 240 6.23 -1.43 14.61
C LYS A 240 5.85 -1.88 13.20
N ASN A 241 4.56 -1.86 12.86
CA ASN A 241 4.10 -2.27 11.54
C ASN A 241 4.76 -1.43 10.44
N PRO A 242 5.32 -2.04 9.39
CA PRO A 242 6.02 -1.32 8.34
C PRO A 242 5.11 -0.33 7.58
N ARG A 243 3.81 -0.64 7.44
CA ARG A 243 2.87 0.25 6.74
C ARG A 243 2.55 1.51 7.56
N ILE A 244 2.56 1.44 8.90
CA ILE A 244 2.46 2.63 9.76
C ILE A 244 3.65 3.55 9.52
N LYS A 245 4.88 3.02 9.45
CA LYS A 245 6.07 3.82 9.13
C LYS A 245 6.00 4.44 7.73
N ASP A 246 5.44 3.71 6.78
CA ASP A 246 5.24 4.21 5.41
C ASP A 246 4.22 5.36 5.38
N LEU A 247 3.09 5.25 6.07
CA LEU A 247 2.08 6.30 6.21
C LEU A 247 2.66 7.53 6.94
N ASP A 248 3.43 7.34 8.02
CA ASP A 248 4.14 8.41 8.72
C ASP A 248 5.06 9.20 7.76
N ASN A 249 5.76 8.48 6.88
CA ASN A 249 6.63 9.09 5.88
C ASN A 249 5.84 9.88 4.83
N ILE A 250 4.65 9.41 4.44
CA ILE A 250 3.73 10.16 3.56
C ILE A 250 3.30 11.46 4.24
N VAL A 251 2.88 11.43 5.50
CA VAL A 251 2.48 12.63 6.25
C VAL A 251 3.62 13.65 6.32
N LYS A 252 4.83 13.18 6.66
CA LYS A 252 6.04 14.04 6.70
C LYS A 252 6.33 14.66 5.33
N LEU A 253 6.19 13.87 4.25
CA LEU A 253 6.41 14.34 2.89
C LEU A 253 5.37 15.39 2.47
N CYS A 254 4.08 15.15 2.72
CA CYS A 254 3.00 16.07 2.42
C CYS A 254 3.22 17.41 3.15
N ARG A 255 3.51 17.39 4.44
CA ARG A 255 3.85 18.61 5.21
C ARG A 255 5.03 19.36 4.60
N LYS A 256 6.11 18.67 4.22
CA LYS A 256 7.29 19.27 3.57
C LYS A 256 6.96 19.90 2.23
N ARG A 257 5.94 19.39 1.52
CA ARG A 257 5.47 19.87 0.23
C ARG A 257 4.39 20.94 0.33
N GLY A 258 3.84 21.17 1.53
CA GLY A 258 2.68 22.05 1.74
C GLY A 258 1.37 21.44 1.25
N TRP A 259 1.30 20.10 1.19
CA TRP A 259 0.12 19.36 0.77
C TRP A 259 -0.72 18.91 1.97
N GLN A 260 -2.04 18.92 1.83
CA GLN A 260 -2.95 18.30 2.79
C GLN A 260 -3.06 16.81 2.52
N PRO A 261 -2.65 15.92 3.44
CA PRO A 261 -2.91 14.50 3.32
C PRO A 261 -4.36 14.18 3.70
N VAL A 262 -5.01 13.33 2.91
CA VAL A 262 -6.33 12.77 3.14
C VAL A 262 -6.20 11.24 3.09
N PHE A 263 -6.53 10.55 4.17
CA PHE A 263 -6.50 9.08 4.20
C PHE A 263 -7.90 8.52 3.98
N ASN A 264 -8.08 7.86 2.86
CA ASN A 264 -9.29 7.16 2.47
C ASN A 264 -9.18 5.69 2.92
N ILE A 265 -9.72 5.38 4.11
CA ILE A 265 -9.82 4.00 4.62
C ILE A 265 -10.90 3.30 3.80
N LEU A 266 -10.51 2.22 3.13
CA LEU A 266 -11.36 1.48 2.21
C LEU A 266 -12.47 0.71 2.96
N ALA A 267 -13.55 0.41 2.25
CA ALA A 267 -14.61 -0.45 2.74
C ALA A 267 -14.15 -1.91 2.73
N GLU A 268 -14.41 -2.62 3.80
CA GLU A 268 -14.25 -4.07 3.89
C GLU A 268 -15.61 -4.75 3.90
N ASN A 269 -15.67 -6.01 3.50
CA ASN A 269 -16.93 -6.77 3.53
C ASN A 269 -17.28 -7.18 4.97
N VAL A 270 -17.69 -6.19 5.76
CA VAL A 270 -18.02 -6.37 7.18
C VAL A 270 -19.18 -7.31 7.41
N ASP A 271 -20.11 -7.41 6.45
CA ASP A 271 -21.23 -8.34 6.53
C ASP A 271 -20.72 -9.80 6.51
N GLN A 272 -19.71 -10.11 5.68
CA GLN A 272 -19.07 -11.42 5.67
C GLN A 272 -18.18 -11.64 6.89
N VAL A 273 -17.37 -10.66 7.28
CA VAL A 273 -16.54 -10.76 8.50
C VAL A 273 -17.39 -11.12 9.70
N GLU A 274 -18.49 -10.42 9.91
CA GLU A 274 -19.39 -10.66 11.07
C GLU A 274 -20.10 -12.01 10.97
N SER A 275 -20.63 -12.37 9.79
CA SER A 275 -21.38 -13.61 9.61
C SER A 275 -20.51 -14.87 9.65
N LEU A 276 -19.26 -14.80 9.20
CA LEU A 276 -18.36 -15.97 9.09
C LEU A 276 -17.43 -16.12 10.29
N CYS A 277 -16.96 -15.03 10.87
CA CYS A 277 -15.92 -15.05 11.91
C CYS A 277 -16.40 -14.45 13.24
N GLY A 278 -17.62 -13.89 13.29
CA GLY A 278 -18.24 -13.38 14.49
C GLY A 278 -17.74 -12.02 14.97
N PRO A 279 -18.24 -11.58 16.14
CA PRO A 279 -18.02 -10.24 16.65
C PRO A 279 -16.56 -9.95 17.03
N ASP A 280 -15.76 -10.97 17.34
CA ASP A 280 -14.38 -10.80 17.76
C ASP A 280 -13.47 -10.34 16.63
N LEU A 281 -13.60 -10.93 15.43
CA LEU A 281 -12.87 -10.47 14.29
C LEU A 281 -13.32 -9.07 13.85
N MET A 282 -14.63 -8.81 13.91
CA MET A 282 -15.18 -7.49 13.64
C MET A 282 -14.71 -6.45 14.66
N TYR A 283 -14.53 -6.81 15.93
CA TYR A 283 -13.93 -5.94 16.94
C TYR A 283 -12.49 -5.56 16.57
N LEU A 284 -11.65 -6.53 16.21
CA LEU A 284 -10.26 -6.30 15.83
C LEU A 284 -10.16 -5.38 14.60
N LEU A 285 -11.00 -5.61 13.60
CA LEU A 285 -11.03 -4.76 12.40
C LEU A 285 -11.40 -3.32 12.75
N LYS A 286 -12.45 -3.09 13.52
CA LYS A 286 -12.87 -1.76 14.00
C LYS A 286 -11.78 -1.10 14.86
N GLN A 287 -11.15 -1.84 15.77
CA GLN A 287 -10.06 -1.36 16.62
C GLN A 287 -8.87 -0.85 15.77
N ASN A 288 -8.49 -1.60 14.75
CA ASN A 288 -7.39 -1.22 13.87
C ASN A 288 -7.71 0.01 13.03
N VAL A 289 -8.94 0.12 12.52
CA VAL A 289 -9.41 1.32 11.81
C VAL A 289 -9.42 2.53 12.74
N GLN A 290 -9.88 2.37 13.97
CA GLN A 290 -9.87 3.45 14.96
C GLN A 290 -8.44 3.88 15.31
N TYR A 291 -7.51 2.94 15.49
CA TYR A 291 -6.10 3.25 15.71
C TYR A 291 -5.51 4.11 14.58
N VAL A 292 -5.78 3.76 13.32
CA VAL A 292 -5.34 4.54 12.16
C VAL A 292 -5.97 5.93 12.17
N THR A 293 -7.28 6.00 12.39
CA THR A 293 -8.02 7.27 12.43
C THR A 293 -7.46 8.21 13.49
N ASP A 294 -7.40 7.77 14.75
CA ASP A 294 -6.97 8.59 15.88
C ASP A 294 -5.52 9.07 15.72
N ARG A 295 -4.64 8.14 15.31
CA ARG A 295 -3.23 8.46 15.08
C ARG A 295 -3.06 9.59 14.06
N TYR A 296 -3.70 9.47 12.92
CA TYR A 296 -3.44 10.38 11.81
C TYR A 296 -4.26 11.67 11.90
N GLU A 297 -5.44 11.65 12.50
CA GLU A 297 -6.17 12.90 12.82
C GLU A 297 -5.41 13.74 13.84
N ALA A 298 -4.80 13.14 14.87
CA ALA A 298 -3.91 13.84 15.80
C ALA A 298 -2.69 14.46 15.10
N MET A 299 -2.32 13.94 13.92
CA MET A 299 -1.28 14.50 13.06
C MET A 299 -1.81 15.51 12.03
N GLY A 300 -3.08 15.91 12.05
CA GLY A 300 -3.68 16.85 11.11
C GLY A 300 -3.96 16.28 9.71
N VAL A 301 -4.04 14.96 9.58
CA VAL A 301 -4.54 14.27 8.38
C VAL A 301 -6.07 14.30 8.42
N ILE A 302 -6.69 14.50 7.28
CA ILE A 302 -8.13 14.30 7.13
C ILE A 302 -8.36 12.80 6.89
N THR A 303 -9.16 12.13 7.74
CA THR A 303 -9.52 10.73 7.53
C THR A 303 -10.95 10.60 7.00
N VAL A 304 -11.13 9.71 6.04
CA VAL A 304 -12.45 9.29 5.51
C VAL A 304 -12.59 7.81 5.83
N ASN A 305 -13.46 7.48 6.77
CA ASN A 305 -13.69 6.10 7.18
C ASN A 305 -14.83 5.50 6.35
N ASN A 306 -14.48 4.67 5.37
CA ASN A 306 -15.46 3.93 4.56
C ASN A 306 -15.66 2.48 5.00
N LEU A 307 -15.12 2.05 6.15
CA LEU A 307 -15.15 0.64 6.57
C LEU A 307 -16.49 -0.07 6.31
N THR A 308 -17.59 0.58 6.62
CA THR A 308 -18.96 0.03 6.51
C THR A 308 -19.78 0.67 5.39
N ALA A 309 -19.15 1.41 4.48
CA ALA A 309 -19.87 2.17 3.45
C ALA A 309 -20.43 1.29 2.33
N VAL A 310 -19.93 0.08 2.16
CA VAL A 310 -20.31 -0.84 1.09
C VAL A 310 -20.90 -2.12 1.70
N ARG A 311 -22.06 -2.54 1.21
CA ARG A 311 -22.73 -3.78 1.65
C ARG A 311 -22.21 -4.97 0.86
N ASP A 312 -22.34 -6.20 1.40
CA ASP A 312 -21.88 -7.46 0.81
C ASP A 312 -22.25 -7.58 -0.69
N ALA A 313 -23.50 -7.26 -1.06
CA ALA A 313 -23.98 -7.38 -2.43
C ALA A 313 -23.23 -6.52 -3.46
N SER A 314 -22.53 -5.47 -3.01
CA SER A 314 -21.76 -4.54 -3.86
C SER A 314 -20.26 -4.85 -3.91
N PHE A 315 -19.81 -5.97 -3.31
CA PHE A 315 -18.49 -6.51 -3.55
C PHE A 315 -18.48 -7.44 -4.76
N THR A 316 -17.49 -7.31 -5.64
CA THR A 316 -17.43 -8.10 -6.89
C THR A 316 -16.83 -9.49 -6.68
N ASP A 317 -15.87 -9.61 -5.77
CA ASP A 317 -15.20 -10.86 -5.40
C ASP A 317 -15.67 -11.24 -3.99
N ARG A 318 -16.63 -12.16 -3.93
CA ARG A 318 -17.26 -12.54 -2.65
C ARG A 318 -16.74 -13.86 -2.08
N ASP A 319 -15.86 -14.50 -2.81
CA ASP A 319 -15.16 -15.75 -2.46
C ASP A 319 -13.76 -15.51 -1.86
N PHE A 320 -13.33 -14.26 -1.81
CA PHE A 320 -12.08 -13.83 -1.21
C PHE A 320 -12.18 -12.39 -0.66
N PRO A 321 -11.57 -12.04 0.48
CA PRO A 321 -11.54 -10.66 0.96
C PRO A 321 -10.84 -9.73 -0.02
N THR A 322 -11.60 -8.91 -0.74
CA THR A 322 -11.07 -7.88 -1.64
C THR A 322 -11.83 -6.58 -1.46
N GLU A 323 -11.20 -5.47 -1.78
CA GLU A 323 -11.82 -4.15 -1.83
C GLU A 323 -12.22 -3.81 -3.27
N HIS A 324 -12.80 -4.79 -3.98
CA HIS A 324 -13.32 -4.63 -5.34
C HIS A 324 -14.84 -4.43 -5.29
N TYR A 325 -15.29 -3.32 -5.84
CA TYR A 325 -16.67 -2.88 -5.72
C TYR A 325 -17.36 -2.77 -7.09
N ASP A 326 -18.67 -3.02 -7.10
CA ASP A 326 -19.52 -2.65 -8.21
C ASP A 326 -19.69 -1.12 -8.29
N GLN A 327 -20.46 -0.64 -9.27
CA GLN A 327 -20.71 0.79 -9.45
C GLN A 327 -21.34 1.48 -8.23
N VAL A 328 -22.17 0.77 -7.44
CA VAL A 328 -22.82 1.32 -6.25
C VAL A 328 -21.79 1.51 -5.13
N GLY A 329 -20.97 0.51 -4.89
CA GLY A 329 -19.89 0.59 -3.88
C GLY A 329 -18.86 1.67 -4.22
N ARG A 330 -18.42 1.76 -5.50
CA ARG A 330 -17.50 2.82 -5.93
C ARG A 330 -18.08 4.22 -5.75
N GLN A 331 -19.37 4.39 -6.11
CA GLN A 331 -20.06 5.66 -5.97
C GLN A 331 -20.16 6.08 -4.49
N ALA A 332 -20.53 5.16 -3.59
CA ALA A 332 -20.63 5.44 -2.17
C ALA A 332 -19.28 5.94 -1.58
N ILE A 333 -18.18 5.27 -1.94
CA ILE A 333 -16.83 5.70 -1.50
C ILE A 333 -16.50 7.09 -2.06
N ALA A 334 -16.77 7.32 -3.35
CA ALA A 334 -16.47 8.61 -3.99
C ALA A 334 -17.26 9.76 -3.35
N GLU A 335 -18.55 9.54 -3.04
CA GLU A 335 -19.39 10.52 -2.37
C GLU A 335 -18.89 10.87 -0.96
N ASN A 336 -18.52 9.88 -0.16
CA ASN A 336 -17.97 10.09 1.18
C ASN A 336 -16.66 10.89 1.13
N VAL A 337 -15.76 10.54 0.21
CA VAL A 337 -14.50 11.26 0.02
C VAL A 337 -14.77 12.71 -0.41
N ALA A 338 -15.61 12.92 -1.43
CA ALA A 338 -15.93 14.24 -1.93
C ALA A 338 -16.62 15.11 -0.87
N ALA A 339 -17.59 14.54 -0.13
CA ALA A 339 -18.28 15.24 0.95
C ALA A 339 -17.31 15.70 2.05
N THR A 340 -16.40 14.80 2.46
CA THR A 340 -15.40 15.12 3.48
C THR A 340 -14.43 16.21 3.00
N ILE A 341 -14.01 16.16 1.74
CA ILE A 341 -13.15 17.17 1.14
C ILE A 341 -13.85 18.54 1.13
N LYS A 342 -15.09 18.61 0.64
CA LYS A 342 -15.89 19.87 0.65
C LYS A 342 -16.06 20.47 2.05
N GLN A 343 -16.16 19.63 3.06
CA GLN A 343 -16.36 20.09 4.43
C GLN A 343 -15.06 20.51 5.12
N ARG A 344 -13.93 19.84 4.83
CA ARG A 344 -12.70 19.93 5.65
C ARG A 344 -11.51 20.56 4.93
N LEU A 345 -11.53 20.68 3.59
CA LEU A 345 -10.53 21.50 2.88
C LEU A 345 -10.95 22.97 2.94
N PRO A 346 -9.96 23.88 3.18
CA PRO A 346 -10.19 25.31 3.22
C PRO A 346 -10.52 25.91 1.85
#